data_69b5f3ea33d77452fca89e091eeaae04
#
_entry.id   69b5f3ea33d77452fca89e091eeaae04
#
_cell.length_a   1.000
_cell.length_b   1.000
_cell.length_c   1.000
_cell.angle_alpha   90.00
_cell.angle_beta   90.00
_cell.angle_gamma   90.00
#
_symmetry.space_group_name_H-M   'P 1'
#
loop_
_entity.id
_entity.type
_entity.pdbx_description
1 polymer ?
#
loop_
_entity_poly.entity_id
_entity_poly.type
_entity_poly.pdbx_seq_one_letter_code
_entity_poly.pdbx_strand_id
1 'polypeptide(L)'
;MNLIRLGRILNNQSFSEKGGNIIKLYSERLDQMPHALPAMVEAYLHLHQAEPLVVITGEAEGHPLLRHLHTHHLPSHDILGVSPQTKSAQAALADTDTRQGAYLLRAGTLSKFADTVEQFQELIDKYAKK
;
A
#
# COMPACT_ATOMS: atom_id res chain seq x y z
N MET A 1 5.79 0.33 -12.02
CA MET A 1 4.85 -0.05 -10.94
C MET A 1 5.55 -0.78 -9.79
N ASN A 2 6.11 -1.98 -10.00
CA ASN A 2 6.66 -2.82 -8.92
C ASN A 2 7.77 -2.15 -8.10
N LEU A 3 8.67 -1.39 -8.71
CA LEU A 3 9.74 -0.68 -7.97
C LEU A 3 9.17 0.37 -7.01
N ILE A 4 8.14 1.09 -7.42
CA ILE A 4 7.49 2.11 -6.59
C ILE A 4 6.79 1.46 -5.40
N ARG A 5 6.07 0.37 -5.64
CA ARG A 5 5.44 -0.43 -4.57
C ARG A 5 6.46 -1.00 -3.60
N LEU A 6 7.52 -1.62 -4.11
CA LEU A 6 8.62 -2.14 -3.28
C LEU A 6 9.29 -1.04 -2.46
N GLY A 7 9.55 0.12 -3.07
CA GLY A 7 10.11 1.27 -2.37
C GLY A 7 9.25 1.68 -1.17
N ARG A 8 7.94 1.67 -1.35
CA ARG A 8 6.97 2.01 -0.30
C ARG A 8 6.91 0.94 0.79
N ILE A 9 6.79 -0.35 0.41
CA ILE A 9 6.69 -1.48 1.35
C ILE A 9 7.96 -1.62 2.19
N LEU A 10 9.13 -1.51 1.56
CA LEU A 10 10.42 -1.68 2.21
C LEU A 10 10.98 -0.38 2.82
N ASN A 11 10.25 0.73 2.70
CA ASN A 11 10.72 2.08 3.06
C ASN A 11 12.11 2.38 2.45
N ASN A 12 12.30 1.98 1.19
CA ASN A 12 13.56 2.11 0.47
C ASN A 12 13.45 3.13 -0.68
N GLN A 13 13.98 4.32 -0.43
CA GLN A 13 13.92 5.44 -1.36
C GLN A 13 14.59 5.14 -2.71
N SER A 14 15.65 4.33 -2.72
CA SER A 14 16.36 3.98 -3.97
C SER A 14 15.45 3.26 -4.98
N PHE A 15 14.52 2.42 -4.52
CA PHE A 15 13.54 1.79 -5.42
C PHE A 15 12.54 2.81 -5.98
N SER A 16 12.07 3.74 -5.16
CA SER A 16 11.16 4.80 -5.59
C SER A 16 11.82 5.74 -6.60
N GLU A 17 13.09 6.12 -6.37
CA GLU A 17 13.88 6.94 -7.29
C GLU A 17 14.11 6.25 -8.64
N LYS A 18 14.46 4.95 -8.62
CA LYS A 18 14.61 4.16 -9.86
C LYS A 18 13.29 4.10 -10.64
N GLY A 19 12.17 3.86 -9.94
CA GLY A 19 10.84 3.88 -10.54
C GLY A 19 10.50 5.25 -11.15
N GLY A 20 10.77 6.34 -10.44
CA GLY A 20 10.58 7.70 -10.91
C GLY A 20 11.44 8.05 -12.13
N ASN A 21 12.70 7.60 -12.17
CA ASN A 21 13.59 7.80 -13.30
C ASN A 21 13.09 7.08 -14.57
N ILE A 22 12.53 5.87 -14.42
CA ILE A 22 11.90 5.16 -15.55
C ILE A 22 10.72 5.97 -16.08
N ILE A 23 9.87 6.51 -15.21
CA ILE A 23 8.73 7.35 -15.63
C ILE A 23 9.21 8.59 -16.39
N LYS A 24 10.26 9.24 -15.90
CA LYS A 24 10.87 10.42 -16.56
C LYS A 24 11.36 10.12 -17.97
N LEU A 25 11.92 8.94 -18.23
CA LEU A 25 12.36 8.54 -19.57
C LEU A 25 11.21 8.47 -20.60
N TYR A 26 10.00 8.26 -20.11
CA TYR A 26 8.80 8.15 -20.95
C TYR A 26 7.88 9.39 -20.86
N SER A 27 8.31 10.46 -20.18
CA SER A 27 7.46 11.63 -19.93
C SER A 27 6.90 12.26 -21.22
N GLU A 28 7.73 12.50 -22.23
CA GLU A 28 7.25 13.05 -23.51
C GLU A 28 6.19 12.15 -24.16
N ARG A 29 6.36 10.85 -24.07
CA ARG A 29 5.42 9.89 -24.66
C ARG A 29 4.13 9.81 -23.86
N LEU A 30 4.21 9.97 -22.54
CA LEU A 30 3.05 10.07 -21.67
C LEU A 30 2.23 11.34 -21.95
N ASP A 31 2.90 12.46 -22.20
CA ASP A 31 2.24 13.73 -22.52
C ASP A 31 1.52 13.68 -23.88
N GLN A 32 2.15 13.06 -24.88
CA GLN A 32 1.59 12.96 -26.23
C GLN A 32 0.50 11.89 -26.37
N MET A 33 0.69 10.74 -25.72
CA MET A 33 -0.16 9.55 -25.89
C MET A 33 -0.37 8.80 -24.57
N PRO A 34 -1.04 9.39 -23.56
CA PRO A 34 -1.21 8.75 -22.25
C PRO A 34 -1.99 7.44 -22.33
N HIS A 35 -2.92 7.32 -23.27
CA HIS A 35 -3.71 6.10 -23.51
C HIS A 35 -2.90 4.92 -24.06
N ALA A 36 -1.72 5.16 -24.64
CA ALA A 36 -0.86 4.09 -25.14
C ALA A 36 -0.02 3.42 -24.02
N LEU A 37 0.08 4.06 -22.85
CA LEU A 37 0.91 3.61 -21.75
C LEU A 37 0.14 3.62 -20.39
N PRO A 38 -1.01 2.95 -20.28
CA PRO A 38 -1.86 3.04 -19.08
C PRO A 38 -1.14 2.61 -17.80
N ALA A 39 -0.29 1.58 -17.87
CA ALA A 39 0.51 1.14 -16.73
C ALA A 39 1.55 2.18 -16.26
N MET A 40 2.02 3.05 -17.15
CA MET A 40 2.92 4.15 -16.80
C MET A 40 2.16 5.32 -16.17
N VAL A 41 0.94 5.60 -16.64
CA VAL A 41 0.04 6.58 -16.01
C VAL A 41 -0.28 6.13 -14.57
N GLU A 42 -0.64 4.88 -14.40
CA GLU A 42 -0.88 4.29 -13.08
C GLU A 42 0.36 4.38 -12.19
N ALA A 43 1.55 4.05 -12.70
CA ALA A 43 2.81 4.17 -11.97
C ALA A 43 3.11 5.63 -11.56
N TYR A 44 2.82 6.59 -12.43
CA TYR A 44 2.95 8.02 -12.14
C TYR A 44 2.01 8.45 -11.01
N LEU A 45 0.75 8.03 -11.06
CA LEU A 45 -0.22 8.30 -9.99
C LEU A 45 0.25 7.72 -8.66
N HIS A 46 0.70 6.45 -8.64
CA HIS A 46 1.25 5.83 -7.45
C HIS A 46 2.48 6.54 -6.89
N LEU A 47 3.32 7.14 -7.73
CA LEU A 47 4.49 7.89 -7.28
C LEU A 47 4.11 9.20 -6.58
N HIS A 48 3.08 9.88 -7.07
CA HIS A 48 2.68 11.22 -6.63
C HIS A 48 1.53 11.23 -5.61
N GLN A 49 0.75 10.15 -5.53
CA GLN A 49 -0.34 10.03 -4.56
C GLN A 49 0.15 9.29 -3.32
N ALA A 50 -0.12 9.85 -2.15
CA ALA A 50 0.16 9.19 -0.87
C ALA A 50 -0.95 8.16 -0.57
N GLU A 51 -1.03 7.12 -1.41
CA GLU A 51 -1.98 6.04 -1.22
C GLU A 51 -1.67 5.25 0.04
N PRO A 52 -2.69 4.83 0.81
CA PRO A 52 -2.47 4.01 1.98
C PRO A 52 -2.04 2.59 1.58
N LEU A 53 -1.09 2.05 2.31
CA LEU A 53 -0.79 0.62 2.31
C LEU A 53 -1.56 -0.03 3.45
N VAL A 54 -2.46 -0.94 3.12
CA VAL A 54 -3.17 -1.75 4.11
C VAL A 54 -2.29 -2.93 4.49
N VAL A 55 -1.88 -3.00 5.74
CA VAL A 55 -1.08 -4.10 6.28
C VAL A 55 -2.01 -5.02 7.06
N ILE A 56 -2.20 -6.23 6.56
CA ILE A 56 -3.00 -7.28 7.22
C ILE A 56 -2.04 -8.23 7.93
N THR A 57 -2.24 -8.42 9.23
CA THR A 57 -1.41 -9.30 10.07
C THR A 57 -2.17 -10.56 10.48
N GLY A 58 -1.46 -11.67 10.60
CA GLY A 58 -2.04 -12.96 10.94
C GLY A 58 -2.18 -13.89 9.72
N GLU A 59 -3.03 -14.91 9.85
CA GLU A 59 -3.31 -15.83 8.76
C GLU A 59 -4.23 -15.19 7.73
N ALA A 60 -3.85 -15.27 6.46
CA ALA A 60 -4.61 -14.65 5.37
C ALA A 60 -5.92 -15.40 5.06
N GLU A 61 -5.93 -16.73 5.27
CA GLU A 61 -7.08 -17.57 4.98
C GLU A 61 -8.24 -17.28 5.95
N GLY A 62 -9.38 -16.87 5.40
CA GLY A 62 -10.57 -16.54 6.20
C GLY A 62 -10.48 -15.24 7.01
N HIS A 63 -9.46 -14.41 6.77
CA HIS A 63 -9.24 -13.19 7.55
C HIS A 63 -10.43 -12.22 7.45
N PRO A 64 -11.12 -11.88 8.55
CA PRO A 64 -12.36 -11.11 8.51
C PRO A 64 -12.15 -9.69 7.96
N LEU A 65 -11.04 -9.04 8.29
CA LEU A 65 -10.73 -7.69 7.82
C LEU A 65 -10.38 -7.68 6.33
N LEU A 66 -9.71 -8.71 5.83
CA LEU A 66 -9.44 -8.85 4.40
C LEU A 66 -10.74 -9.04 3.61
N ARG A 67 -11.66 -9.85 4.12
CA ARG A 67 -12.98 -10.02 3.52
C ARG A 67 -13.76 -8.71 3.52
N HIS A 68 -13.76 -7.99 4.64
CA HIS A 68 -14.38 -6.68 4.74
C HIS A 68 -13.81 -5.69 3.72
N LEU A 69 -12.48 -5.65 3.57
CA LEU A 69 -11.80 -4.80 2.59
C LEU A 69 -12.25 -5.08 1.15
N HIS A 70 -12.43 -6.35 0.79
CA HIS A 70 -12.90 -6.72 -0.55
C HIS A 70 -14.38 -6.40 -0.81
N THR A 71 -15.19 -6.26 0.22
CA THR A 71 -16.60 -5.88 0.09
C THR A 71 -16.83 -4.37 0.07
N HIS A 72 -15.84 -3.60 0.50
CA HIS A 72 -15.89 -2.13 0.53
C HIS A 72 -14.96 -1.55 -0.52
N HIS A 73 -15.47 -0.59 -1.29
CA HIS A 73 -14.66 0.09 -2.30
C HIS A 73 -13.72 1.08 -1.62
N LEU A 74 -12.44 0.73 -1.55
CA LEU A 74 -11.38 1.68 -1.22
C LEU A 74 -10.78 2.21 -2.52
N PRO A 75 -10.72 3.54 -2.70
CA PRO A 75 -9.97 4.08 -3.83
C PRO A 75 -8.49 3.71 -3.66
N SER A 76 -7.86 3.32 -4.73
CA SER A 76 -6.42 3.04 -4.89
C SER A 76 -5.64 2.71 -3.61
N HIS A 77 -5.42 1.45 -3.33
CA HIS A 77 -4.65 1.00 -2.17
C HIS A 77 -3.83 -0.24 -2.51
N ASP A 78 -2.70 -0.38 -1.84
CA ASP A 78 -1.92 -1.61 -1.84
C ASP A 78 -2.26 -2.44 -0.59
N ILE A 79 -2.25 -3.77 -0.71
CA ILE A 79 -2.45 -4.68 0.41
C ILE A 79 -1.17 -5.47 0.62
N LEU A 80 -0.68 -5.52 1.85
CA LEU A 80 0.44 -6.33 2.28
C LEU A 80 -0.03 -7.30 3.36
N GLY A 81 0.02 -8.60 3.07
CA GLY A 81 -0.18 -9.65 4.07
C GLY A 81 1.13 -9.94 4.81
N VAL A 82 1.09 -9.90 6.12
CA VAL A 82 2.23 -10.22 7.00
C VAL A 82 1.86 -11.40 7.88
N SER A 83 2.49 -12.54 7.62
CA SER A 83 2.41 -13.71 8.48
C SER A 83 3.44 -13.62 9.61
N PRO A 84 3.16 -14.16 10.81
CA PRO A 84 4.13 -14.25 11.91
C PRO A 84 5.44 -14.97 11.53
N GLN A 85 5.38 -15.79 10.47
CA GLN A 85 6.52 -16.56 9.95
C GLN A 85 7.34 -15.79 8.92
N THR A 86 6.87 -14.65 8.43
CA THR A 86 7.53 -13.86 7.37
C THR A 86 8.52 -12.87 7.98
N LYS A 87 9.72 -13.34 8.31
CA LYS A 87 10.77 -12.54 8.95
C LYS A 87 11.22 -11.31 8.14
N SER A 88 11.13 -11.35 6.80
CA SER A 88 11.55 -10.26 5.93
C SER A 88 10.59 -9.05 5.95
N ALA A 89 9.31 -9.28 6.17
CA ALA A 89 8.33 -8.20 6.32
C ALA A 89 8.42 -7.54 7.70
N GLN A 90 8.85 -8.28 8.73
CA GLN A 90 9.04 -7.76 10.08
C GLN A 90 10.14 -6.71 10.19
N ALA A 91 11.18 -6.75 9.35
CA ALA A 91 12.26 -5.76 9.36
C ALA A 91 11.78 -4.37 8.91
N ALA A 92 10.84 -4.31 7.96
CA ALA A 92 10.23 -3.05 7.51
C ALA A 92 9.12 -2.55 8.44
N LEU A 93 8.60 -3.43 9.31
CA LEU A 93 7.47 -3.21 10.20
C LEU A 93 7.83 -3.63 11.64
N ALA A 94 9.03 -3.26 12.10
CA ALA A 94 9.65 -3.75 13.34
C ALA A 94 8.77 -3.62 14.60
N ASP A 95 7.81 -2.71 14.61
CA ASP A 95 6.90 -2.47 15.73
C ASP A 95 5.46 -2.95 15.48
N THR A 96 5.23 -3.79 14.47
CA THR A 96 3.88 -4.28 14.21
C THR A 96 3.52 -5.45 15.10
N ASP A 97 2.33 -5.36 15.70
CA ASP A 97 1.70 -6.49 16.37
C ASP A 97 1.40 -7.59 15.33
N THR A 98 1.86 -8.81 15.59
CA THR A 98 1.67 -9.97 14.70
C THR A 98 0.34 -10.70 14.94
N ARG A 99 -0.46 -10.24 15.93
CA ARG A 99 -1.82 -10.75 16.13
C ARG A 99 -2.67 -10.52 14.89
N GLN A 100 -3.76 -11.22 14.79
CA GLN A 100 -4.72 -11.05 13.71
C GLN A 100 -5.34 -9.65 13.74
N GLY A 101 -5.09 -8.85 12.70
CA GLY A 101 -5.57 -7.48 12.64
C GLY A 101 -5.07 -6.74 11.39
N ALA A 102 -5.13 -5.41 11.44
CA ALA A 102 -4.69 -4.57 10.35
C ALA A 102 -4.13 -3.24 10.82
N TYR A 103 -3.25 -2.68 9.98
CA TYR A 103 -2.75 -1.30 10.07
C TYR A 103 -2.94 -0.59 8.74
N LEU A 104 -2.99 0.73 8.78
CA LEU A 104 -2.79 1.56 7.62
C LEU A 104 -1.42 2.25 7.71
N LEU A 105 -0.60 2.06 6.70
CA LEU A 105 0.67 2.77 6.54
C LEU A 105 0.50 3.87 5.50
N ARG A 106 0.74 5.12 5.89
CA ARG A 106 0.69 6.27 5.00
C ARG A 106 1.87 7.19 5.26
N ALA A 107 2.62 7.51 4.24
CA ALA A 107 3.80 8.38 4.32
C ALA A 107 4.78 7.99 5.46
N GLY A 108 5.03 6.70 5.63
CA GLY A 108 5.91 6.16 6.65
C GLY A 108 5.33 6.10 8.07
N THR A 109 4.08 6.51 8.27
CA THR A 109 3.42 6.48 9.58
C THR A 109 2.38 5.38 9.64
N LEU A 110 2.51 4.49 10.64
CA LEU A 110 1.52 3.45 10.94
C LEU A 110 0.35 4.05 11.72
N SER A 111 -0.86 3.59 11.39
CA SER A 111 -2.06 3.84 12.18
C SER A 111 -2.03 3.07 13.50
N LYS A 112 -3.07 3.27 14.32
CA LYS A 112 -3.37 2.34 15.40
C LYS A 112 -3.71 0.96 14.84
N PHE A 113 -3.47 -0.07 15.65
CA PHE A 113 -3.87 -1.44 15.33
C PHE A 113 -5.39 -1.58 15.38
N ALA A 114 -5.95 -2.24 14.38
CA ALA A 114 -7.36 -2.61 14.33
C ALA A 114 -7.48 -4.14 14.33
N ASP A 115 -8.13 -4.69 15.33
CA ASP A 115 -8.39 -6.12 15.47
C ASP A 115 -9.86 -6.48 15.18
N THR A 116 -10.74 -5.48 15.10
CA THR A 116 -12.14 -5.65 14.74
C THR A 116 -12.51 -4.92 13.44
N VAL A 117 -13.61 -5.37 12.82
CA VAL A 117 -14.11 -4.77 11.57
C VAL A 117 -14.52 -3.31 11.79
N GLU A 118 -15.12 -3.00 12.94
CA GLU A 118 -15.58 -1.65 13.29
C GLU A 118 -14.39 -0.68 13.41
N GLN A 119 -13.35 -1.06 14.13
CA GLN A 119 -12.13 -0.26 14.28
C GLN A 119 -11.44 -0.07 12.92
N PHE A 120 -11.41 -1.11 12.09
CA PHE A 120 -10.82 -1.05 10.76
C PHE A 120 -11.61 -0.11 9.85
N GLN A 121 -12.95 -0.16 9.90
CA GLN A 121 -13.81 0.76 9.16
C GLN A 121 -13.59 2.22 9.58
N GLU A 122 -13.50 2.49 10.88
CA GLU A 122 -13.17 3.84 11.38
C GLU A 122 -11.83 4.35 10.86
N LEU A 123 -10.82 3.48 10.79
CA LEU A 123 -9.53 3.84 10.21
C LEU A 123 -9.66 4.19 8.72
N ILE A 124 -10.36 3.35 7.95
CA ILE A 124 -10.60 3.59 6.52
C ILE A 124 -11.32 4.92 6.31
N ASP A 125 -12.41 5.17 7.04
CA ASP A 125 -13.23 6.37 6.90
C ASP A 125 -12.43 7.64 7.24
N LYS A 126 -11.58 7.57 8.26
CA LYS A 126 -10.69 8.67 8.63
C LYS A 126 -9.66 9.00 7.54
N TYR A 127 -9.18 7.98 6.81
CA TYR A 127 -8.18 8.16 5.77
C TYR A 127 -8.78 8.44 4.39
N ALA A 128 -10.00 8.02 4.11
CA ALA A 128 -10.71 8.32 2.87
C ALA A 128 -11.18 9.79 2.79
N LYS A 129 -11.35 10.47 3.93
CA LYS A 129 -11.81 11.87 4.01
C LYS A 129 -10.69 12.91 3.91
N LYS A 130 -9.45 12.50 3.73
CA LYS A 130 -8.28 13.39 3.54
C LYS A 130 -7.69 13.24 2.14
#